data_f123214ae2f73b2c979f929ee875c895
#
_entry.id   f123214ae2f73b2c979f929ee875c895
#
_cell.length_a   1.000
_cell.length_b   1.000
_cell.length_c   1.000
_cell.angle_alpha   90.00
_cell.angle_beta   90.00
_cell.angle_gamma   90.00
#
_symmetry.space_group_name_H-M   'P 1'
#
loop_
_entity.id
_entity.type
_entity.pdbx_description
1 polymer ?
#
loop_
_entity_poly.entity_id
_entity_poly.type
_entity_poly.pdbx_seq_one_letter_code
_entity_poly.pdbx_strand_id
1 'polypeptide(L)'
;RRAVNNEDHRDKMEQWYVDMSNQTLTEDTWRVPYAGNGKYFPEYYVLPVDAAAQRDPADAYAMAEFLIRNGVQVSRLTRDTAVDGVTYKAGSLVVDMYQAKRNYANCVLNQGYDASASGFPSLYSESVSSFPNMRGFDCAPIDTVGAFEGALEAVTEVQSASQSTGSGSIALLANNGTETVRAVNALLASGKTVGMVTEGAN
;
A
#
# COMPACT_ATOMS: atom_id res chain seq x y z
N ARG A 1 -11.88 8.15 18.88
CA ARG A 1 -10.86 8.41 17.82
C ARG A 1 -11.28 7.80 16.48
N ARG A 2 -11.58 6.51 16.44
CA ARG A 2 -12.01 5.80 15.23
C ARG A 2 -13.19 6.49 14.58
N ALA A 3 -14.07 6.86 15.39
CA ALA A 3 -15.26 7.54 15.02
C ALA A 3 -14.99 8.89 14.35
N VAL A 4 -14.22 9.74 15.04
CA VAL A 4 -13.88 11.09 14.54
C VAL A 4 -13.15 11.03 13.20
N ASN A 5 -12.42 9.96 12.94
CA ASN A 5 -11.69 9.77 11.69
C ASN A 5 -12.49 8.96 10.65
N ASN A 6 -13.72 8.61 10.95
CA ASN A 6 -14.54 7.84 10.04
C ASN A 6 -15.34 8.76 9.10
N GLU A 7 -14.62 9.39 8.21
CA GLU A 7 -15.17 10.24 7.14
C GLU A 7 -15.57 9.44 5.91
N ASP A 8 -15.74 8.17 6.07
CA ASP A 8 -15.87 7.19 5.01
C ASP A 8 -17.23 7.21 4.36
N HIS A 9 -18.19 7.73 5.08
CA HIS A 9 -19.58 7.63 4.69
C HIS A 9 -20.25 8.97 4.79
N ARG A 10 -20.62 9.53 3.65
CA ARG A 10 -21.29 10.82 3.61
C ARG A 10 -22.57 10.83 4.42
N ASP A 11 -23.41 9.82 4.27
CA ASP A 11 -24.68 9.71 4.99
C ASP A 11 -24.47 9.63 6.50
N LYS A 12 -23.39 9.00 6.92
CA LYS A 12 -23.00 8.91 8.32
C LYS A 12 -22.36 10.17 8.84
N MET A 13 -21.66 10.90 8.01
CA MET A 13 -21.18 12.23 8.37
C MET A 13 -22.33 13.16 8.63
N GLU A 14 -23.36 13.15 7.78
CA GLU A 14 -24.57 13.93 8.00
C GLU A 14 -25.26 13.52 9.30
N GLN A 15 -25.43 12.22 9.55
CA GLN A 15 -25.99 11.72 10.80
C GLN A 15 -25.11 12.09 11.99
N TRP A 16 -23.79 11.99 11.84
CA TRP A 16 -22.85 12.38 12.90
C TRP A 16 -23.01 13.86 13.29
N TYR A 17 -23.18 14.75 12.32
CA TYR A 17 -23.43 16.17 12.63
C TYR A 17 -24.73 16.37 13.38
N VAL A 18 -25.79 15.67 13.00
CA VAL A 18 -27.07 15.71 13.69
C VAL A 18 -26.94 15.20 15.12
N ASP A 19 -26.31 14.03 15.29
CA ASP A 19 -26.14 13.41 16.60
C ASP A 19 -25.23 14.24 17.51
N MET A 20 -24.19 14.85 16.96
CA MET A 20 -23.31 15.77 17.70
C MET A 20 -24.09 16.99 18.18
N SER A 21 -24.94 17.56 17.32
CA SER A 21 -25.79 18.70 17.68
C SER A 21 -26.79 18.34 18.77
N ASN A 22 -27.30 17.12 18.76
CA ASN A 22 -28.25 16.60 19.74
C ASN A 22 -27.57 15.99 20.99
N GLN A 23 -26.24 15.88 20.99
CA GLN A 23 -25.44 15.18 22.02
C GLN A 23 -25.84 13.70 22.20
N THR A 24 -26.24 13.05 21.11
CA THR A 24 -26.69 11.66 21.09
C THR A 24 -25.70 10.71 20.40
N LEU A 25 -24.43 11.11 20.27
CA LEU A 25 -23.41 10.30 19.65
C LEU A 25 -23.21 8.97 20.36
N THR A 26 -23.33 7.90 19.64
CA THR A 26 -23.05 6.55 20.10
C THR A 26 -21.94 5.89 19.27
N GLU A 27 -21.33 4.83 19.79
CA GLU A 27 -20.28 4.12 19.07
C GLU A 27 -20.80 3.52 17.73
N ASP A 28 -22.07 3.15 17.67
CA ASP A 28 -22.70 2.60 16.46
C ASP A 28 -22.89 3.64 15.36
N THR A 29 -22.91 4.91 15.69
CA THR A 29 -23.09 6.01 14.73
C THR A 29 -21.96 6.09 13.69
N TRP A 30 -20.82 5.55 14.00
CA TRP A 30 -19.66 5.61 13.11
C TRP A 30 -19.16 4.29 12.53
N ARG A 31 -19.72 3.19 12.98
CA ARG A 31 -19.46 1.89 12.39
C ARG A 31 -20.50 1.60 11.35
N VAL A 32 -20.28 2.10 10.15
CA VAL A 32 -21.13 1.69 9.03
C VAL A 32 -20.47 0.57 8.30
N PRO A 33 -21.14 -0.59 8.20
CA PRO A 33 -20.75 -1.58 7.23
C PRO A 33 -20.89 -0.98 5.83
N TYR A 34 -19.84 -1.09 5.03
CA TYR A 34 -19.95 -0.81 3.61
C TYR A 34 -20.70 -1.94 2.91
N ALA A 35 -21.47 -1.61 1.88
CA ALA A 35 -22.30 -2.59 1.20
C ALA A 35 -21.46 -3.77 0.71
N GLY A 36 -21.68 -4.93 1.24
CA GLY A 36 -21.11 -6.20 0.81
C GLY A 36 -19.99 -6.77 1.67
N ASN A 37 -19.16 -5.98 2.32
CA ASN A 37 -18.06 -6.48 3.13
C ASN A 37 -18.11 -6.11 4.62
N GLY A 38 -19.09 -5.32 5.01
CA GLY A 38 -19.28 -4.88 6.40
C GLY A 38 -18.32 -3.77 6.86
N LYS A 39 -17.39 -3.34 6.00
CA LYS A 39 -16.42 -2.30 6.33
C LYS A 39 -16.20 -1.38 5.14
N TYR A 40 -15.92 -0.12 5.41
CA TYR A 40 -15.62 0.84 4.36
C TYR A 40 -14.15 0.81 3.97
N PHE A 41 -13.24 0.75 4.95
CA PHE A 41 -11.81 0.58 4.77
C PHE A 41 -11.32 -0.72 5.40
N PRO A 42 -10.22 -1.30 4.89
CA PRO A 42 -9.54 -2.36 5.61
C PRO A 42 -9.00 -1.84 6.95
N GLU A 43 -8.65 -2.72 7.85
CA GLU A 43 -7.99 -2.37 9.11
C GLU A 43 -6.52 -1.95 8.87
N TYR A 44 -5.87 -2.60 7.90
CA TYR A 44 -4.48 -2.32 7.52
C TYR A 44 -4.26 -2.45 6.02
N TYR A 45 -3.24 -1.77 5.53
CA TYR A 45 -2.60 -2.10 4.28
C TYR A 45 -1.19 -2.61 4.55
N VAL A 46 -0.80 -3.70 3.90
CA VAL A 46 0.54 -4.28 4.00
C VAL A 46 1.24 -4.20 2.65
N LEU A 47 2.43 -3.62 2.64
CA LEU A 47 3.34 -3.64 1.51
C LEU A 47 4.48 -4.63 1.87
N PRO A 48 4.46 -5.85 1.34
CA PRO A 48 5.57 -6.78 1.51
C PRO A 48 6.87 -6.16 0.98
N VAL A 49 8.01 -6.51 1.55
CA VAL A 49 9.32 -5.98 1.10
C VAL A 49 10.25 -7.08 0.62
N ASP A 50 9.91 -8.33 0.86
CA ASP A 50 10.69 -9.46 0.36
C ASP A 50 10.39 -9.72 -1.13
N ALA A 51 11.44 -10.07 -1.87
CA ALA A 51 11.37 -10.24 -3.33
C ALA A 51 10.49 -11.42 -3.78
N ALA A 52 10.10 -12.32 -2.89
CA ALA A 52 9.21 -13.43 -3.22
C ALA A 52 7.73 -13.00 -3.19
N ALA A 53 7.42 -11.97 -2.40
CA ALA A 53 6.06 -11.49 -2.19
C ALA A 53 5.82 -10.09 -2.78
N GLN A 54 6.86 -9.45 -3.33
CA GLN A 54 6.77 -8.09 -3.86
C GLN A 54 7.33 -8.02 -5.29
N ARG A 55 6.51 -7.59 -6.23
CA ARG A 55 6.91 -7.41 -7.64
C ARG A 55 8.00 -6.34 -7.79
N ASP A 56 7.82 -5.21 -7.13
CA ASP A 56 8.78 -4.10 -7.15
C ASP A 56 9.03 -3.59 -5.72
N PRO A 57 10.02 -4.16 -5.00
CA PRO A 57 10.37 -3.70 -3.66
C PRO A 57 10.81 -2.23 -3.62
N ALA A 58 11.49 -1.76 -4.66
CA ALA A 58 11.98 -0.37 -4.71
C ALA A 58 10.80 0.61 -4.77
N ASP A 59 9.78 0.30 -5.56
CA ASP A 59 8.60 1.16 -5.66
C ASP A 59 7.69 1.06 -4.43
N ALA A 60 7.63 -0.10 -3.78
CA ALA A 60 6.94 -0.24 -2.49
C ALA A 60 7.56 0.69 -1.42
N TYR A 61 8.90 0.75 -1.34
CA TYR A 61 9.60 1.69 -0.46
C TYR A 61 9.36 3.15 -0.86
N ALA A 62 9.44 3.46 -2.15
CA ALA A 62 9.18 4.81 -2.66
C ALA A 62 7.74 5.26 -2.35
N MET A 63 6.78 4.33 -2.41
CA MET A 63 5.40 4.61 -2.06
C MET A 63 5.23 4.86 -0.56
N ALA A 64 5.89 4.07 0.28
CA ALA A 64 5.86 4.29 1.73
C ALA A 64 6.47 5.65 2.10
N GLU A 65 7.59 6.03 1.48
CA GLU A 65 8.18 7.36 1.65
C GLU A 65 7.22 8.47 1.20
N PHE A 66 6.56 8.29 0.07
CA PHE A 66 5.54 9.22 -0.41
C PHE A 66 4.40 9.38 0.60
N LEU A 67 3.90 8.29 1.17
CA LEU A 67 2.86 8.30 2.19
C LEU A 67 3.31 9.06 3.46
N ILE A 68 4.52 8.77 3.95
CA ILE A 68 5.09 9.44 5.13
C ILE A 68 5.21 10.95 4.90
N ARG A 69 5.72 11.37 3.74
CA ARG A 69 5.82 12.80 3.38
C ARG A 69 4.47 13.50 3.32
N ASN A 70 3.40 12.77 3.07
CA ASN A 70 2.03 13.31 3.07
C ASN A 70 1.31 13.13 4.41
N GLY A 71 2.05 12.75 5.45
CA GLY A 71 1.56 12.68 6.84
C GLY A 71 0.81 11.39 7.19
N VAL A 72 0.90 10.35 6.34
CA VAL A 72 0.41 9.02 6.67
C VAL A 72 1.41 8.36 7.63
N GLN A 73 0.88 7.77 8.70
CA GLN A 73 1.67 6.98 9.63
C GLN A 73 1.93 5.59 9.03
N VAL A 74 3.20 5.25 8.89
CA VAL A 74 3.64 3.94 8.40
C VAL A 74 4.41 3.25 9.52
N SER A 75 4.23 1.95 9.64
CA SER A 75 4.95 1.10 10.57
C SER A 75 5.67 -0.01 9.81
N ARG A 76 6.60 -0.65 10.48
CA ARG A 76 7.32 -1.82 9.99
C ARG A 76 7.01 -3.02 10.89
N LEU A 77 6.83 -4.21 10.29
CA LEU A 77 6.74 -5.46 11.06
C LEU A 77 8.07 -5.77 11.72
N THR A 78 8.04 -6.02 13.02
CA THR A 78 9.23 -6.40 13.82
C THR A 78 9.51 -7.90 13.78
N ARG A 79 8.54 -8.70 13.35
CA ARG A 79 8.63 -10.17 13.24
C ARG A 79 7.74 -10.69 12.13
N ASP A 80 8.00 -11.89 11.65
CA ASP A 80 7.09 -12.61 10.75
C ASP A 80 5.72 -12.75 11.42
N THR A 81 4.67 -12.40 10.70
CA THR A 81 3.31 -12.41 11.21
C THR A 81 2.37 -13.05 10.19
N ALA A 82 1.67 -14.10 10.62
CA ALA A 82 0.67 -14.76 9.79
C ALA A 82 -0.71 -14.13 9.99
N VAL A 83 -1.36 -13.77 8.89
CA VAL A 83 -2.71 -13.22 8.86
C VAL A 83 -3.46 -13.83 7.68
N ASP A 84 -4.65 -14.36 7.94
CA ASP A 84 -5.54 -14.92 6.91
C ASP A 84 -4.86 -15.96 5.98
N GLY A 85 -3.95 -16.77 6.55
CA GLY A 85 -3.22 -17.80 5.82
C GLY A 85 -1.98 -17.31 5.05
N VAL A 86 -1.67 -16.02 5.08
CA VAL A 86 -0.48 -15.42 4.48
C VAL A 86 0.52 -15.03 5.56
N THR A 87 1.79 -15.38 5.38
CA THR A 87 2.87 -14.93 6.30
C THR A 87 3.58 -13.71 5.73
N TYR A 88 3.41 -12.59 6.39
CA TYR A 88 4.14 -11.35 6.10
C TYR A 88 5.46 -11.35 6.85
N LYS A 89 6.55 -11.13 6.14
CA LYS A 89 7.90 -11.14 6.71
C LYS A 89 8.20 -9.91 7.56
N ALA A 90 9.04 -10.07 8.56
CA ALA A 90 9.63 -8.95 9.27
C ALA A 90 10.24 -7.94 8.29
N GLY A 91 10.04 -6.65 8.58
CA GLY A 91 10.43 -5.59 7.66
C GLY A 91 9.32 -5.13 6.70
N SER A 92 8.27 -5.91 6.48
CA SER A 92 7.11 -5.47 5.69
C SER A 92 6.51 -4.19 6.25
N LEU A 93 6.11 -3.28 5.36
CA LEU A 93 5.57 -1.99 5.74
C LEU A 93 4.05 -2.09 5.92
N VAL A 94 3.55 -1.49 6.97
CA VAL A 94 2.14 -1.58 7.37
C VAL A 94 1.58 -0.19 7.60
N VAL A 95 0.45 0.08 6.99
CA VAL A 95 -0.35 1.27 7.23
C VAL A 95 -1.56 0.86 8.05
N ASP A 96 -1.55 1.21 9.34
CA ASP A 96 -2.73 1.06 10.20
C ASP A 96 -3.75 2.13 9.81
N MET A 97 -4.96 1.71 9.48
CA MET A 97 -6.01 2.62 9.02
C MET A 97 -6.68 3.39 10.17
N TYR A 98 -6.25 3.16 11.41
CA TYR A 98 -6.64 3.91 12.59
C TYR A 98 -5.90 5.23 12.74
N GLN A 99 -5.88 6.04 11.71
CA GLN A 99 -5.14 7.29 11.67
C GLN A 99 -5.92 8.40 10.98
N ALA A 100 -5.53 9.65 11.23
CA ALA A 100 -6.18 10.82 10.65
C ALA A 100 -6.11 10.88 9.12
N LYS A 101 -5.05 10.33 8.53
CA LYS A 101 -4.81 10.34 7.08
C LYS A 101 -5.30 9.09 6.35
N ARG A 102 -6.19 8.31 6.97
CA ARG A 102 -6.64 7.04 6.38
C ARG A 102 -7.33 7.20 5.02
N ASN A 103 -8.12 8.26 4.81
CA ASN A 103 -8.76 8.49 3.51
C ASN A 103 -7.71 8.64 2.41
N TYR A 104 -6.67 9.41 2.69
CA TYR A 104 -5.56 9.58 1.77
C TYR A 104 -4.80 8.27 1.54
N ALA A 105 -4.50 7.54 2.61
CA ALA A 105 -3.85 6.23 2.52
C ALA A 105 -4.68 5.24 1.68
N ASN A 106 -5.99 5.19 1.89
CA ASN A 106 -6.88 4.35 1.10
C ASN A 106 -6.88 4.75 -0.38
N CYS A 107 -6.95 6.03 -0.68
CA CYS A 107 -6.92 6.54 -2.06
C CYS A 107 -5.65 6.10 -2.80
N VAL A 108 -4.52 6.05 -2.10
CA VAL A 108 -3.22 5.66 -2.66
C VAL A 108 -3.03 4.15 -2.75
N LEU A 109 -3.49 3.40 -1.74
CA LEU A 109 -3.18 1.97 -1.59
C LEU A 109 -4.30 1.05 -2.08
N ASN A 110 -5.48 1.57 -2.33
CA ASN A 110 -6.59 0.77 -2.86
C ASN A 110 -6.19 0.16 -4.22
N GLN A 111 -6.50 -1.11 -4.38
CA GLN A 111 -6.25 -1.83 -5.63
C GLN A 111 -7.22 -1.49 -6.77
N GLY A 112 -8.21 -0.63 -6.48
CA GLY A 112 -9.25 -0.29 -7.44
C GLY A 112 -10.25 -1.43 -7.64
N TYR A 113 -11.05 -1.29 -8.65
CA TYR A 113 -12.05 -2.28 -9.03
C TYR A 113 -12.13 -2.36 -10.55
N ASP A 114 -12.59 -3.48 -11.05
CA ASP A 114 -12.86 -3.65 -12.48
C ASP A 114 -14.17 -2.93 -12.83
N ALA A 115 -14.06 -1.82 -13.53
CA ALA A 115 -15.18 -1.03 -14.01
C ALA A 115 -15.77 -1.54 -15.34
N SER A 116 -15.19 -2.56 -15.96
CA SER A 116 -15.60 -3.04 -17.28
C SER A 116 -17.04 -3.55 -17.33
N ALA A 117 -17.54 -4.09 -16.21
CA ALA A 117 -18.89 -4.59 -16.08
C ALA A 117 -19.95 -3.50 -15.83
N SER A 118 -19.55 -2.27 -15.56
CA SER A 118 -20.49 -1.19 -15.19
C SER A 118 -21.28 -0.61 -16.37
N GLY A 119 -20.95 -0.99 -17.61
CA GLY A 119 -21.63 -0.55 -18.82
C GLY A 119 -21.47 0.94 -19.17
N PHE A 120 -20.92 1.73 -18.28
CA PHE A 120 -20.64 3.15 -18.50
C PHE A 120 -19.27 3.52 -17.95
N PRO A 121 -18.29 3.78 -18.81
CA PRO A 121 -17.03 4.35 -18.35
C PRO A 121 -17.31 5.76 -17.82
N SER A 122 -17.25 5.93 -16.52
CA SER A 122 -17.33 7.24 -15.92
C SER A 122 -16.05 8.01 -16.26
N LEU A 123 -16.15 8.87 -17.26
CA LEU A 123 -15.05 9.76 -17.66
C LEU A 123 -14.68 10.79 -16.59
N TYR A 124 -15.50 10.89 -15.56
CA TYR A 124 -15.40 11.89 -14.49
C TYR A 124 -15.12 11.26 -13.12
N SER A 125 -15.05 9.94 -13.03
CA SER A 125 -14.58 9.28 -11.83
C SER A 125 -13.05 9.30 -11.77
N GLU A 126 -12.52 8.78 -10.70
CA GLU A 126 -11.11 8.77 -10.35
C GLU A 126 -10.18 8.64 -11.57
N SER A 127 -9.34 9.64 -11.77
CA SER A 127 -8.33 9.63 -12.82
C SER A 127 -7.23 8.59 -12.58
N VAL A 128 -7.15 8.04 -11.36
CA VAL A 128 -6.26 6.96 -10.95
C VAL A 128 -7.07 5.93 -10.19
N SER A 129 -7.28 4.77 -10.78
CA SER A 129 -8.03 3.70 -10.16
C SER A 129 -7.21 2.81 -9.23
N SER A 130 -5.88 2.75 -9.42
CA SER A 130 -5.00 1.93 -8.60
C SER A 130 -3.53 2.31 -8.78
N PHE A 131 -2.93 2.94 -7.79
CA PHE A 131 -1.48 3.18 -7.75
C PHE A 131 -0.67 1.87 -7.70
N PRO A 132 -1.04 0.86 -6.89
CA PRO A 132 -0.34 -0.41 -6.87
C PRO A 132 -0.20 -1.02 -8.26
N ASN A 133 -1.27 -1.07 -9.04
CA ASN A 133 -1.23 -1.61 -10.39
C ASN A 133 -0.49 -0.72 -11.38
N MET A 134 -0.66 0.60 -11.29
CA MET A 134 0.01 1.54 -12.18
C MET A 134 1.51 1.56 -11.99
N ARG A 135 1.98 1.40 -10.77
CA ARG A 135 3.39 1.45 -10.42
C ARG A 135 4.04 0.07 -10.31
N GLY A 136 3.25 -0.99 -10.24
CA GLY A 136 3.73 -2.35 -10.28
C GLY A 136 4.20 -2.91 -8.94
N PHE A 137 3.79 -2.33 -7.81
CA PHE A 137 4.06 -2.90 -6.49
C PHE A 137 2.85 -3.65 -5.92
N ASP A 138 3.10 -4.54 -4.98
CA ASP A 138 2.07 -5.31 -4.30
C ASP A 138 1.71 -4.67 -2.97
N CYS A 139 0.40 -4.59 -2.70
CA CYS A 139 -0.17 -4.07 -1.48
C CYS A 139 -1.41 -4.89 -1.14
N ALA A 140 -1.49 -5.43 0.07
CA ALA A 140 -2.60 -6.26 0.53
C ALA A 140 -3.48 -5.50 1.53
N PRO A 141 -4.79 -5.38 1.28
CA PRO A 141 -5.74 -4.95 2.30
C PRO A 141 -5.98 -6.09 3.32
N ILE A 142 -6.01 -5.76 4.59
CA ILE A 142 -6.26 -6.69 5.70
C ILE A 142 -7.45 -6.20 6.50
N ASP A 143 -8.48 -7.03 6.61
CA ASP A 143 -9.70 -6.71 7.35
C ASP A 143 -9.71 -7.18 8.80
N THR A 144 -8.77 -8.05 9.17
CA THR A 144 -8.69 -8.63 10.50
C THR A 144 -8.28 -7.59 11.52
N VAL A 145 -9.16 -7.32 12.48
CA VAL A 145 -8.93 -6.38 13.58
C VAL A 145 -7.79 -6.88 14.46
N GLY A 146 -6.82 -6.01 14.76
CA GLY A 146 -5.70 -6.34 15.64
C GLY A 146 -4.67 -7.30 15.04
N ALA A 147 -4.74 -7.60 13.73
CA ALA A 147 -3.89 -8.58 13.05
C ALA A 147 -2.38 -8.40 13.34
N PHE A 148 -1.93 -7.18 13.53
CA PHE A 148 -0.52 -6.85 13.75
C PHE A 148 -0.24 -6.27 15.14
N GLU A 149 -1.16 -6.44 16.08
CA GLU A 149 -1.00 -5.91 17.43
C GLU A 149 0.29 -6.43 18.08
N GLY A 150 1.07 -5.52 18.66
CA GLY A 150 2.35 -5.84 19.29
C GLY A 150 3.46 -6.29 18.32
N ALA A 151 3.25 -6.15 17.00
CA ALA A 151 4.26 -6.47 15.98
C ALA A 151 4.68 -5.25 15.15
N LEU A 152 4.21 -4.05 15.48
CA LEU A 152 4.46 -2.85 14.72
C LEU A 152 5.46 -1.93 15.41
N GLU A 153 6.37 -1.38 14.62
CA GLU A 153 7.28 -0.31 14.99
C GLU A 153 7.07 0.86 14.02
N ALA A 154 6.76 2.04 14.55
CA ALA A 154 6.56 3.23 13.72
C ALA A 154 7.85 3.62 12.99
N VAL A 155 7.74 3.98 11.72
CA VAL A 155 8.86 4.47 10.92
C VAL A 155 8.57 5.88 10.41
N THR A 156 9.57 6.75 10.51
CA THR A 156 9.50 8.14 10.04
C THR A 156 10.24 8.35 8.74
N GLU A 157 11.06 7.40 8.35
CA GLU A 157 11.88 7.41 7.16
C GLU A 157 12.02 5.98 6.65
N VAL A 158 11.92 5.79 5.36
CA VAL A 158 12.06 4.50 4.70
C VAL A 158 13.12 4.63 3.63
N GLN A 159 14.11 3.76 3.69
CA GLN A 159 15.15 3.68 2.66
C GLN A 159 15.07 2.32 1.98
N SER A 160 15.01 2.34 0.66
CA SER A 160 15.16 1.13 -0.14
C SER A 160 16.58 0.60 0.01
N ALA A 161 16.72 -0.57 0.58
CA ALA A 161 17.99 -1.27 0.63
C ALA A 161 18.24 -1.98 -0.70
N SER A 162 18.82 -1.29 -1.67
CA SER A 162 19.39 -1.96 -2.84
C SER A 162 20.59 -2.78 -2.38
N GLN A 163 20.51 -4.08 -2.52
CA GLN A 163 21.62 -4.98 -2.19
C GLN A 163 22.21 -5.55 -3.45
N SER A 164 23.52 -5.39 -3.59
CA SER A 164 24.32 -6.16 -4.56
C SER A 164 24.83 -7.40 -3.87
N THR A 165 24.50 -8.57 -4.38
CA THR A 165 24.99 -9.84 -3.86
C THR A 165 25.97 -10.46 -4.84
N GLY A 166 27.09 -10.97 -4.33
CA GLY A 166 28.13 -11.62 -5.13
C GLY A 166 29.21 -10.67 -5.65
N SER A 167 30.18 -11.25 -6.31
CA SER A 167 31.29 -10.55 -6.97
C SER A 167 31.49 -11.14 -8.36
N GLY A 168 31.53 -10.31 -9.38
CA GLY A 168 31.71 -10.74 -10.77
C GLY A 168 31.84 -9.58 -11.72
N SER A 169 32.16 -9.87 -12.98
CA SER A 169 32.24 -8.90 -14.06
C SER A 169 30.88 -8.61 -14.72
N ILE A 170 29.86 -9.38 -14.39
CA ILE A 170 28.50 -9.26 -14.92
C ILE A 170 27.55 -9.07 -13.73
N ALA A 171 26.66 -8.07 -13.84
CA ALA A 171 25.58 -7.85 -12.91
C ALA A 171 24.25 -8.25 -13.55
N LEU A 172 23.42 -8.97 -12.81
CA LEU A 172 22.03 -9.26 -13.19
C LEU A 172 21.12 -8.29 -12.45
N LEU A 173 20.23 -7.65 -13.20
CA LEU A 173 19.20 -6.77 -12.66
C LEU A 173 17.84 -7.40 -12.93
N ALA A 174 17.00 -7.45 -11.91
CA ALA A 174 15.60 -7.83 -12.11
C ALA A 174 14.88 -6.78 -12.94
N ASN A 175 14.16 -7.18 -13.98
CA ASN A 175 13.38 -6.28 -14.80
C ASN A 175 11.96 -6.14 -14.22
N ASN A 176 11.85 -5.47 -13.10
CA ASN A 176 10.63 -5.43 -12.29
C ASN A 176 10.14 -4.01 -11.94
N GLY A 177 10.76 -2.95 -12.45
CA GLY A 177 10.28 -1.63 -12.13
C GLY A 177 11.06 -0.47 -12.75
N THR A 178 10.62 0.74 -12.41
CA THR A 178 11.18 2.00 -12.94
C THR A 178 12.63 2.23 -12.54
N GLU A 179 13.05 1.74 -11.38
CA GLU A 179 14.44 1.87 -10.92
C GLU A 179 15.40 1.02 -11.76
N THR A 180 14.96 -0.15 -12.22
CA THR A 180 15.73 -0.95 -13.16
C THR A 180 15.92 -0.21 -14.48
N VAL A 181 14.88 0.40 -15.01
CA VAL A 181 14.96 1.23 -16.24
C VAL A 181 15.94 2.40 -16.04
N ARG A 182 15.86 3.06 -14.89
CA ARG A 182 16.77 4.17 -14.54
C ARG A 182 18.23 3.70 -14.46
N ALA A 183 18.48 2.56 -13.81
CA ALA A 183 19.80 1.96 -13.71
C ALA A 183 20.35 1.57 -15.08
N VAL A 184 19.54 0.92 -15.93
CA VAL A 184 19.93 0.55 -17.29
C VAL A 184 20.29 1.79 -18.12
N ASN A 185 19.48 2.84 -18.07
CA ASN A 185 19.76 4.09 -18.78
C ASN A 185 21.07 4.75 -18.30
N ALA A 186 21.34 4.72 -17.00
CA ALA A 186 22.59 5.25 -16.44
C ALA A 186 23.81 4.44 -16.89
N LEU A 187 23.69 3.10 -16.94
CA LEU A 187 24.75 2.23 -17.44
C LEU A 187 25.03 2.49 -18.92
N LEU A 188 24.01 2.55 -19.76
CA LEU A 188 24.15 2.87 -21.18
C LEU A 188 24.80 4.25 -21.39
N ALA A 189 24.36 5.27 -20.65
CA ALA A 189 24.93 6.60 -20.71
C ALA A 189 26.41 6.65 -20.27
N SER A 190 26.83 5.71 -19.41
CA SER A 190 28.25 5.56 -19.00
C SER A 190 29.08 4.69 -19.96
N GLY A 191 28.52 4.30 -21.10
CA GLY A 191 29.19 3.46 -22.10
C GLY A 191 29.31 1.98 -21.74
N LYS A 192 28.51 1.52 -20.78
CA LYS A 192 28.47 0.09 -20.43
C LYS A 192 27.57 -0.67 -21.38
N THR A 193 27.92 -1.93 -21.64
CA THR A 193 27.08 -2.84 -22.44
C THR A 193 25.99 -3.41 -21.54
N VAL A 194 24.74 -3.29 -21.99
CA VAL A 194 23.57 -3.89 -21.33
C VAL A 194 22.88 -4.82 -22.31
N GLY A 195 22.56 -6.01 -21.87
CA GLY A 195 21.83 -7.01 -22.64
C GLY A 195 20.60 -7.48 -21.88
N MET A 196 19.64 -8.03 -22.58
CA MET A 196 18.46 -8.67 -22.00
C MET A 196 18.60 -10.19 -22.10
N VAL A 197 18.41 -10.87 -20.98
CA VAL A 197 18.34 -12.33 -20.97
C VAL A 197 16.95 -12.74 -21.42
N THR A 198 16.84 -13.42 -22.56
CA THR A 198 15.56 -13.80 -23.17
C THR A 198 15.20 -15.26 -22.92
N GLU A 199 16.20 -16.14 -22.85
CA GLU A 199 16.03 -17.58 -22.57
C GLU A 199 17.33 -18.17 -21.97
N GLY A 200 17.17 -19.18 -21.11
CA GLY A 200 18.25 -20.14 -20.82
C GLY A 200 19.42 -19.62 -19.99
N ALA A 201 19.27 -18.64 -19.17
CA ALA A 201 20.24 -18.34 -18.13
C ALA A 201 20.11 -19.38 -16.98
N ASN A 202 20.62 -20.57 -17.19
CA ASN A 202 20.88 -21.58 -16.16
C ASN A 202 22.29 -21.43 -15.62
#